data_b1109b30ce33b9e2114cbcc5b574d056
#
_entry.id   b1109b30ce33b9e2114cbcc5b574d056
#
_cell.length_a   1.000
_cell.length_b   1.000
_cell.length_c   1.000
_cell.angle_alpha   90.00
_cell.angle_beta   90.00
_cell.angle_gamma   90.00
#
_symmetry.space_group_name_H-M   'P 1'
#
loop_
_entity.id
_entity.type
_entity.pdbx_description
1 polymer ?
#
loop_
_entity_poly.entity_id
_entity_poly.type
_entity_poly.pdbx_seq_one_letter_code
_entity_poly.pdbx_strand_id
1 'polypeptide(L)'
;VRAMTELQQEGKIRLWGVSNMDTADMERIVSLSGGSGCATDQVLYNLGDRGIEFDLMPWCAARRMPLMAYSPIGEGRLLHHHTLVEIARRHDVSPAQIALSWTMRQLGIIAIPKAGNVTHVEDNFRSLSIHLTEEDLHDLDTAFPAPARIIT
;
A
#
# COMPACT_ATOMS: atom_id res chain seq x y z
N VAL A 1 7.06 10.33 -19.34
CA VAL A 1 5.67 10.70 -19.61
C VAL A 1 5.35 10.57 -21.09
N ARG A 2 6.06 11.29 -22.01
CA ARG A 2 5.72 11.32 -23.43
C ARG A 2 5.55 9.92 -24.05
N ALA A 3 6.53 9.03 -23.88
CA ALA A 3 6.45 7.66 -24.44
C ALA A 3 5.23 6.88 -23.92
N MET A 4 4.86 7.04 -22.64
CA MET A 4 3.67 6.39 -22.06
C MET A 4 2.37 6.94 -22.68
N THR A 5 2.32 8.25 -22.92
CA THR A 5 1.18 8.89 -23.61
C THR A 5 1.05 8.38 -25.05
N GLU A 6 2.15 8.28 -25.78
CA GLU A 6 2.18 7.72 -27.14
C GLU A 6 1.68 6.27 -27.16
N LEU A 7 2.15 5.42 -26.23
CA LEU A 7 1.70 4.01 -26.12
C LEU A 7 0.19 3.90 -25.77
N GLN A 8 -0.34 4.80 -24.96
CA GLN A 8 -1.79 4.87 -24.69
C GLN A 8 -2.57 5.25 -25.95
N GLN A 9 -2.11 6.28 -26.68
CA GLN A 9 -2.75 6.72 -27.93
C GLN A 9 -2.74 5.63 -29.01
N GLU A 10 -1.67 4.83 -29.06
CA GLU A 10 -1.56 3.66 -29.95
C GLU A 10 -2.38 2.44 -29.47
N GLY A 11 -3.04 2.52 -28.30
CA GLY A 11 -3.83 1.44 -27.72
C GLY A 11 -2.99 0.25 -27.21
N LYS A 12 -1.68 0.40 -27.08
CA LYS A 12 -0.77 -0.64 -26.61
C LYS A 12 -0.83 -0.84 -25.11
N ILE A 13 -1.11 0.22 -24.35
CA ILE A 13 -1.35 0.19 -22.91
C ILE A 13 -2.62 0.96 -22.59
N ARG A 14 -3.31 0.56 -21.53
CA ARG A 14 -4.49 1.28 -21.02
C ARG A 14 -4.12 2.34 -20.01
N LEU A 15 -3.25 2.01 -19.07
CA LEU A 15 -2.81 2.87 -17.98
C LEU A 15 -1.30 2.72 -17.80
N TRP A 16 -0.69 3.70 -17.20
CA TRP A 16 0.70 3.66 -16.76
C TRP A 16 0.84 4.28 -15.39
N GLY A 17 1.89 3.93 -14.68
CA GLY A 17 2.23 4.47 -13.38
C GLY A 17 3.73 4.57 -13.21
N VAL A 18 4.11 5.01 -12.02
CA VAL A 18 5.51 5.17 -11.61
C VAL A 18 5.77 4.33 -10.36
N SER A 19 7.00 4.36 -9.86
CA SER A 19 7.37 3.65 -8.64
C SER A 19 8.39 4.43 -7.84
N ASN A 20 8.20 4.46 -6.51
CA ASN A 20 9.08 5.10 -5.54
C ASN A 20 9.30 6.61 -5.79
N MET A 21 8.26 7.29 -6.21
CA MET A 21 8.28 8.73 -6.33
C MET A 21 7.81 9.36 -5.01
N ASP A 22 8.49 10.42 -4.59
CA ASP A 22 8.03 11.25 -3.49
C ASP A 22 6.96 12.26 -3.95
N THR A 23 6.39 13.02 -3.02
CA THR A 23 5.35 14.01 -3.32
C THR A 23 5.84 15.07 -4.32
N ALA A 24 7.10 15.51 -4.21
CA ALA A 24 7.67 16.52 -5.11
C ALA A 24 7.87 15.96 -6.54
N ASP A 25 8.33 14.72 -6.65
CA ASP A 25 8.44 14.03 -7.93
C ASP A 25 7.07 13.82 -8.59
N MET A 26 6.05 13.44 -7.80
CA MET A 26 4.69 13.31 -8.31
C MET A 26 4.13 14.64 -8.79
N GLU A 27 4.38 15.75 -8.08
CA GLU A 27 4.00 17.09 -8.53
C GLU A 27 4.67 17.47 -9.86
N ARG A 28 5.95 17.13 -10.02
CA ARG A 28 6.66 17.33 -11.28
C ARG A 28 6.07 16.50 -12.40
N ILE A 29 5.77 15.21 -12.15
CA ILE A 29 5.17 14.30 -13.15
C ILE A 29 3.85 14.87 -13.64
N VAL A 30 2.93 15.24 -12.74
CA VAL A 30 1.59 15.71 -13.14
C VAL A 30 1.62 17.09 -13.79
N SER A 31 2.69 17.88 -13.59
CA SER A 31 2.89 19.17 -14.27
C SER A 31 3.33 19.03 -15.74
N LEU A 32 3.87 17.88 -16.12
CA LEU A 32 4.28 17.61 -17.50
C LEU A 32 3.07 17.38 -18.41
N SER A 33 3.21 17.70 -19.69
CA SER A 33 2.19 17.41 -20.71
C SER A 33 1.93 15.90 -20.76
N GLY A 34 0.68 15.50 -20.52
CA GLY A 34 0.26 14.10 -20.41
C GLY A 34 0.52 13.47 -19.04
N GLY A 35 1.16 14.19 -18.11
CA GLY A 35 1.51 13.67 -16.77
C GLY A 35 0.31 13.39 -15.89
N SER A 36 -0.79 14.11 -16.08
CA SER A 36 -2.08 13.84 -15.39
C SER A 36 -2.68 12.47 -15.73
N GLY A 37 -2.16 11.79 -16.75
CA GLY A 37 -2.51 10.41 -17.09
C GLY A 37 -1.81 9.34 -16.25
N CYS A 38 -0.91 9.72 -15.32
CA CYS A 38 -0.30 8.80 -14.37
C CYS A 38 -1.38 8.23 -13.45
N ALA A 39 -1.56 6.92 -13.47
CA ALA A 39 -2.68 6.26 -12.80
C ALA A 39 -2.37 5.81 -11.37
N THR A 40 -1.09 5.62 -11.03
CA THR A 40 -0.67 5.11 -9.72
C THR A 40 0.81 5.35 -9.49
N ASP A 41 1.20 5.39 -8.22
CA ASP A 41 2.59 5.17 -7.78
C ASP A 41 2.68 3.86 -7.01
N GLN A 42 3.70 3.04 -7.30
CA GLN A 42 3.99 1.81 -6.58
C GLN A 42 5.09 2.06 -5.56
N VAL A 43 4.75 1.95 -4.27
CA VAL A 43 5.61 2.37 -3.15
C VAL A 43 5.72 1.31 -2.07
N LEU A 44 6.78 1.37 -1.28
CA LEU A 44 6.91 0.58 -0.07
C LEU A 44 5.88 1.03 0.96
N TYR A 45 5.00 0.11 1.38
CA TYR A 45 4.04 0.41 2.42
C TYR A 45 3.59 -0.85 3.17
N ASN A 46 3.80 -0.86 4.46
CA ASN A 46 3.39 -1.90 5.40
C ASN A 46 3.45 -1.34 6.84
N LEU A 47 3.11 -2.14 7.84
CA LEU A 47 3.15 -1.75 9.26
C LEU A 47 4.50 -1.19 9.73
N GLY A 48 5.62 -1.72 9.20
CA GLY A 48 6.97 -1.27 9.56
C GLY A 48 7.48 -0.08 8.74
N ASP A 49 6.88 0.14 7.56
CA ASP A 49 7.30 1.16 6.59
C ASP A 49 6.10 2.05 6.26
N ARG A 50 5.87 3.08 7.07
CA ARG A 50 4.70 3.98 7.04
C ARG A 50 5.00 5.38 6.50
N GLY A 51 6.20 5.58 5.92
CA GLY A 51 6.68 6.92 5.51
C GLY A 51 5.72 7.70 4.62
N ILE A 52 5.04 7.01 3.70
CA ILE A 52 4.09 7.65 2.76
C ILE A 52 2.83 8.24 3.42
N GLU A 53 2.52 7.84 4.66
CA GLU A 53 1.34 8.36 5.39
C GLU A 53 1.47 9.85 5.70
N PHE A 54 2.70 10.36 5.74
CA PHE A 54 2.96 11.74 6.11
C PHE A 54 2.45 12.74 5.06
N ASP A 55 2.76 12.52 3.79
CA ASP A 55 2.47 13.48 2.72
C ASP A 55 1.99 12.84 1.41
N LEU A 56 2.65 11.79 0.91
CA LEU A 56 2.33 11.20 -0.39
C LEU A 56 0.91 10.59 -0.41
N MET A 57 0.55 9.84 0.62
CA MET A 57 -0.77 9.21 0.68
C MET A 57 -1.91 10.25 0.69
N PRO A 58 -1.92 11.31 1.54
CA PRO A 58 -2.93 12.36 1.47
C PRO A 58 -2.89 13.14 0.15
N TRP A 59 -1.71 13.34 -0.45
CA TRP A 59 -1.58 13.99 -1.75
C TRP A 59 -2.25 13.16 -2.87
N CYS A 60 -2.02 11.85 -2.90
CA CYS A 60 -2.65 10.91 -3.84
C CYS A 60 -4.16 10.82 -3.62
N ALA A 61 -4.60 10.71 -2.35
CA ALA A 61 -6.02 10.63 -2.00
C ALA A 61 -6.81 11.85 -2.49
N ALA A 62 -6.25 13.07 -2.33
CA ALA A 62 -6.84 14.31 -2.83
C ALA A 62 -7.05 14.30 -4.37
N ARG A 63 -6.28 13.50 -5.09
CA ARG A 63 -6.35 13.35 -6.56
C ARG A 63 -7.08 12.09 -7.01
N ARG A 64 -7.61 11.30 -6.10
CA ARG A 64 -8.22 9.98 -6.35
C ARG A 64 -7.25 9.04 -7.09
N MET A 65 -5.95 9.18 -6.84
CA MET A 65 -4.90 8.33 -7.38
C MET A 65 -4.65 7.18 -6.40
N PRO A 66 -4.88 5.92 -6.78
CA PRO A 66 -4.55 4.79 -5.92
C PRO A 66 -3.04 4.62 -5.82
N LEU A 67 -2.58 4.08 -4.70
CA LEU A 67 -1.21 3.65 -4.46
C LEU A 67 -1.12 2.12 -4.46
N MET A 68 -0.09 1.57 -5.07
CA MET A 68 0.20 0.13 -5.03
C MET A 68 1.26 -0.13 -3.96
N ALA A 69 0.88 -0.84 -2.89
CA ALA A 69 1.77 -1.16 -1.79
C ALA A 69 2.58 -2.43 -2.08
N TYR A 70 3.87 -2.28 -2.38
CA TYR A 70 4.75 -3.45 -2.46
C TYR A 70 5.32 -3.83 -1.08
N SER A 71 5.77 -5.07 -0.93
CA SER A 71 6.18 -5.68 0.35
C SER A 71 5.16 -5.44 1.49
N PRO A 72 3.85 -5.67 1.26
CA PRO A 72 2.79 -5.27 2.19
C PRO A 72 2.82 -6.01 3.52
N ILE A 73 3.58 -7.10 3.64
CA ILE A 73 3.82 -7.89 4.85
C ILE A 73 5.28 -7.81 5.34
N GLY A 74 6.05 -6.79 4.87
CA GLY A 74 7.44 -6.59 5.27
C GLY A 74 8.35 -7.80 4.95
N GLU A 75 8.11 -8.48 3.84
CA GLU A 75 8.82 -9.72 3.46
C GLU A 75 8.78 -10.82 4.53
N GLY A 76 7.73 -10.81 5.34
CA GLY A 76 7.53 -11.77 6.43
C GLY A 76 8.20 -11.40 7.75
N ARG A 77 9.04 -10.37 7.81
CA ARG A 77 9.76 -9.95 9.04
C ARG A 77 8.81 -9.53 10.16
N LEU A 78 7.67 -8.94 9.80
CA LEU A 78 6.68 -8.45 10.75
C LEU A 78 5.83 -9.56 11.37
N LEU A 79 5.73 -10.73 10.71
CA LEU A 79 4.76 -11.77 11.04
C LEU A 79 4.99 -12.44 12.42
N HIS A 80 6.16 -12.24 12.99
CA HIS A 80 6.52 -12.76 14.32
C HIS A 80 6.38 -11.72 15.44
N HIS A 81 5.95 -10.51 15.12
CA HIS A 81 5.73 -9.47 16.12
C HIS A 81 4.57 -9.87 17.03
N HIS A 82 4.78 -9.81 18.36
CA HIS A 82 3.82 -10.31 19.35
C HIS A 82 2.41 -9.71 19.19
N THR A 83 2.31 -8.38 19.01
CA THR A 83 1.02 -7.69 18.82
C THR A 83 0.29 -8.23 17.60
N LEU A 84 0.99 -8.42 16.48
CA LEU A 84 0.38 -8.94 15.26
C LEU A 84 -0.12 -10.38 15.43
N VAL A 85 0.63 -11.22 16.14
CA VAL A 85 0.27 -12.60 16.47
C VAL A 85 -0.95 -12.64 17.40
N GLU A 86 -1.02 -11.76 18.40
CA GLU A 86 -2.16 -11.69 19.33
C GLU A 86 -3.44 -11.26 18.65
N ILE A 87 -3.38 -10.23 17.78
CA ILE A 87 -4.52 -9.80 16.99
C ILE A 87 -4.98 -10.92 16.05
N ALA A 88 -4.05 -11.57 15.36
CA ALA A 88 -4.36 -12.70 14.49
C ALA A 88 -5.11 -13.82 15.21
N ARG A 89 -4.72 -14.11 16.46
CA ARG A 89 -5.40 -15.10 17.30
C ARG A 89 -6.80 -14.65 17.71
N ARG A 90 -7.02 -13.35 18.00
CA ARG A 90 -8.37 -12.82 18.31
C ARG A 90 -9.35 -13.00 17.14
N HIS A 91 -8.83 -12.85 15.91
CA HIS A 91 -9.62 -12.98 14.68
C HIS A 91 -9.63 -14.39 14.07
N ASP A 92 -8.92 -15.36 14.67
CA ASP A 92 -8.75 -16.72 14.13
C ASP A 92 -8.20 -16.74 12.69
N VAL A 93 -7.19 -15.91 12.43
CA VAL A 93 -6.54 -15.75 11.12
C VAL A 93 -5.02 -15.73 11.26
N SER A 94 -4.29 -15.70 10.15
CA SER A 94 -2.84 -15.57 10.16
C SER A 94 -2.37 -14.12 10.39
N PRO A 95 -1.17 -13.92 10.97
CA PRO A 95 -0.56 -12.58 11.07
C PRO A 95 -0.41 -11.87 9.72
N ALA A 96 -0.17 -12.61 8.63
CA ALA A 96 -0.10 -12.08 7.28
C ALA A 96 -1.43 -11.47 6.84
N GLN A 97 -2.55 -12.11 7.16
CA GLN A 97 -3.88 -11.61 6.84
C GLN A 97 -4.19 -10.32 7.61
N ILE A 98 -3.80 -10.20 8.88
CA ILE A 98 -3.93 -8.96 9.66
C ILE A 98 -3.08 -7.84 9.05
N ALA A 99 -1.82 -8.12 8.71
CA ALA A 99 -0.95 -7.13 8.08
C ALA A 99 -1.50 -6.62 6.74
N LEU A 100 -2.04 -7.52 5.92
CA LEU A 100 -2.69 -7.16 4.65
C LEU A 100 -3.97 -6.36 4.86
N SER A 101 -4.84 -6.78 5.78
CA SER A 101 -6.06 -6.04 6.12
C SER A 101 -5.74 -4.62 6.60
N TRP A 102 -4.72 -4.49 7.46
CA TRP A 102 -4.24 -3.18 7.90
C TRP A 102 -3.71 -2.33 6.74
N THR A 103 -2.90 -2.91 5.85
CA THR A 103 -2.36 -2.19 4.68
C THR A 103 -3.47 -1.63 3.79
N MET A 104 -4.55 -2.40 3.62
CA MET A 104 -5.69 -2.02 2.76
C MET A 104 -6.82 -1.28 3.50
N ARG A 105 -6.65 -0.93 4.78
CA ARG A 105 -7.69 -0.28 5.59
C ARG A 105 -8.13 1.08 5.06
N GLN A 106 -7.27 1.74 4.33
CA GLN A 106 -7.57 3.04 3.73
C GLN A 106 -7.96 2.89 2.27
N LEU A 107 -8.95 3.68 1.84
CA LEU A 107 -9.39 3.71 0.45
C LEU A 107 -8.23 4.14 -0.47
N GLY A 108 -8.12 3.46 -1.61
CA GLY A 108 -7.13 3.78 -2.62
C GLY A 108 -5.79 3.05 -2.44
N ILE A 109 -5.65 2.15 -1.48
CA ILE A 109 -4.46 1.29 -1.36
C ILE A 109 -4.72 -0.07 -1.99
N ILE A 110 -3.82 -0.48 -2.88
CA ILE A 110 -3.80 -1.79 -3.55
C ILE A 110 -2.58 -2.55 -3.05
N ALA A 111 -2.77 -3.51 -2.15
CA ALA A 111 -1.68 -4.37 -1.72
C ALA A 111 -1.31 -5.39 -2.81
N ILE A 112 0.00 -5.60 -3.04
CA ILE A 112 0.51 -6.56 -4.03
C ILE A 112 1.35 -7.66 -3.36
N PRO A 113 0.73 -8.53 -2.53
CA PRO A 113 1.42 -9.61 -1.84
C PRO A 113 1.85 -10.70 -2.83
N LYS A 114 3.09 -11.16 -2.70
CA LYS A 114 3.59 -12.34 -3.44
C LYS A 114 3.13 -13.61 -2.72
N ALA A 115 2.61 -14.58 -3.45
CA ALA A 115 2.32 -15.92 -2.96
C ALA A 115 2.95 -16.99 -3.88
N GLY A 116 3.52 -18.04 -3.27
CA GLY A 116 4.18 -19.15 -3.98
C GLY A 116 3.34 -20.43 -4.06
N ASN A 117 2.20 -20.46 -3.39
CA ASN A 117 1.27 -21.60 -3.39
C ASN A 117 -0.19 -21.13 -3.31
N VAL A 118 -1.11 -22.03 -3.61
CA VAL A 118 -2.55 -21.72 -3.67
C VAL A 118 -3.10 -21.29 -2.32
N THR A 119 -2.69 -21.94 -1.23
CA THR A 119 -3.17 -21.62 0.12
C THR A 119 -2.86 -20.16 0.48
N HIS A 120 -1.63 -19.69 0.19
CA HIS A 120 -1.26 -18.29 0.45
C HIS A 120 -2.04 -17.32 -0.45
N VAL A 121 -2.39 -17.69 -1.69
CA VAL A 121 -3.25 -16.86 -2.55
C VAL A 121 -4.64 -16.72 -1.94
N GLU A 122 -5.22 -17.83 -1.48
CA GLU A 122 -6.53 -17.83 -0.81
C GLU A 122 -6.52 -17.02 0.49
N ASP A 123 -5.48 -17.16 1.31
CA ASP A 123 -5.32 -16.41 2.56
C ASP A 123 -5.17 -14.91 2.29
N ASN A 124 -4.38 -14.53 1.28
CA ASN A 124 -4.28 -13.14 0.86
C ASN A 124 -5.64 -12.58 0.42
N PHE A 125 -6.43 -13.36 -0.33
CA PHE A 125 -7.76 -12.93 -0.73
C PHE A 125 -8.74 -12.81 0.46
N ARG A 126 -8.69 -13.75 1.40
CA ARG A 126 -9.52 -13.72 2.62
C ARG A 126 -9.24 -12.51 3.51
N SER A 127 -8.05 -11.91 3.42
CA SER A 127 -7.72 -10.68 4.18
C SER A 127 -8.65 -9.50 3.86
N LEU A 128 -9.28 -9.50 2.68
CA LEU A 128 -10.27 -8.48 2.29
C LEU A 128 -11.55 -8.49 3.15
N SER A 129 -11.84 -9.60 3.81
CA SER A 129 -13.05 -9.78 4.64
C SER A 129 -12.78 -9.54 6.13
N ILE A 130 -11.55 -9.22 6.51
CA ILE A 130 -11.18 -8.97 7.91
C ILE A 130 -11.44 -7.51 8.23
N HIS A 131 -12.21 -7.28 9.30
CA HIS A 131 -12.48 -5.95 9.82
C HIS A 131 -11.74 -5.78 11.14
N LEU A 132 -10.68 -4.98 11.12
CA LEU A 132 -9.93 -4.62 12.32
C LEU A 132 -10.77 -3.68 13.20
N THR A 133 -10.81 -3.97 14.50
CA THR A 133 -11.48 -3.11 15.48
C THR A 133 -10.64 -1.87 15.79
N GLU A 134 -11.24 -0.87 16.44
CA GLU A 134 -10.50 0.31 16.94
C GLU A 134 -9.41 -0.09 17.93
N GLU A 135 -9.64 -1.14 18.75
CA GLU A 135 -8.62 -1.69 19.67
C GLU A 135 -7.45 -2.30 18.90
N ASP A 136 -7.73 -3.08 17.85
CA ASP A 136 -6.68 -3.65 17.00
C ASP A 136 -5.83 -2.57 16.33
N LEU A 137 -6.48 -1.53 15.80
CA LEU A 137 -5.79 -0.40 15.18
C LEU A 137 -4.94 0.37 16.17
N HIS A 138 -5.44 0.59 17.39
CA HIS A 138 -4.70 1.24 18.47
C HIS A 138 -3.46 0.41 18.89
N ASP A 139 -3.62 -0.91 19.05
CA ASP A 139 -2.53 -1.82 19.38
C ASP A 139 -1.46 -1.81 18.27
N LEU A 140 -1.89 -1.84 17.01
CA LEU A 140 -0.98 -1.79 15.86
C LEU A 140 -0.27 -0.44 15.74
N ASP A 141 -0.96 0.66 15.96
CA ASP A 141 -0.35 2.01 15.93
C ASP A 141 0.63 2.24 17.09
N THR A 142 0.39 1.58 18.23
CA THR A 142 1.32 1.60 19.36
C THR A 142 2.58 0.78 19.06
N ALA A 143 2.41 -0.40 18.46
CA ALA A 143 3.51 -1.30 18.13
C ALA A 143 4.33 -0.83 16.91
N PHE A 144 3.68 -0.15 15.97
CA PHE A 144 4.24 0.34 14.71
C PHE A 144 3.84 1.80 14.50
N PRO A 145 4.43 2.75 15.23
CA PRO A 145 3.98 4.14 15.19
C PRO A 145 4.17 4.78 13.82
N ALA A 146 3.20 5.59 13.43
CA ALA A 146 3.30 6.40 12.22
C ALA A 146 4.46 7.40 12.33
N PRO A 147 5.11 7.77 11.22
CA PRO A 147 6.21 8.72 11.24
C PRO A 147 5.72 10.10 11.68
N ALA A 148 6.48 10.73 12.58
CA ALA A 148 6.19 12.10 13.04
C ALA A 148 6.74 13.18 12.08
N ARG A 149 7.52 12.78 11.07
CA ARG A 149 8.16 13.66 10.07
C ARG A 149 8.43 12.90 8.78
N ILE A 150 8.69 13.63 7.68
CA ILE A 150 9.17 13.03 6.43
C ILE A 150 10.46 12.26 6.71
N ILE A 151 10.47 10.99 6.33
CA ILE A 151 11.67 10.15 6.35
C ILE A 151 12.20 10.17 4.91
N THR A 152 13.24 10.96 4.70
CA THR A 152 13.97 11.04 3.42
C THR A 152 14.98 9.92 3.31
#